data_e152d6e09e0f1bc68ac7687a68b67859
#
_entry.id   e152d6e09e0f1bc68ac7687a68b67859
#
_cell.length_a   1.000
_cell.length_b   1.000
_cell.length_c   1.000
_cell.angle_alpha   90.00
_cell.angle_beta   90.00
_cell.angle_gamma   90.00
#
_symmetry.space_group_name_H-M   'P 1'
#
loop_
_entity.id
_entity.type
_entity.pdbx_description
1 polymer ?
#
loop_
_entity_poly.entity_id
_entity_poly.type
_entity_poly.pdbx_seq_one_letter_code
_entity_poly.pdbx_strand_id
1 'polypeptide(L)'
;KVISATGVNLETVTYDLGGARYGRDGTVLPDEMIEEWRDLDALYLGAVGTPEVPPGLIERGLLLKMRFALDLYVNLRPFTYAEKNIDFSVVRENTEGSYAGEGGALRQGTANEIATQGSVNTRMGVERCIRFAFDLAASRRGHLTLVHKTNVLTFAGDLWERTFNEVAEEYPEVETAYNHVDAACIYFVQSPDQYDVIVTDNLFGDILTDLGGAVSGG
;
A
#
# COMPACT_ATOMS: atom_id res chain seq x y z
N LYS A 1 -18.83 17.84 -2.26
CA LYS A 1 -20.20 17.30 -2.48
C LYS A 1 -20.55 16.22 -1.45
N VAL A 2 -19.69 15.20 -1.23
CA VAL A 2 -19.97 14.13 -0.24
C VAL A 2 -20.10 14.70 1.16
N ILE A 3 -19.14 15.47 1.63
CA ILE A 3 -19.13 16.13 2.96
C ILE A 3 -20.42 16.94 3.16
N SER A 4 -20.82 17.73 2.15
CA SER A 4 -22.06 18.52 2.21
C SER A 4 -23.32 17.65 2.25
N ALA A 5 -23.29 16.45 1.65
CA ALA A 5 -24.43 15.53 1.62
C ALA A 5 -24.58 14.73 2.93
N THR A 6 -23.48 14.46 3.64
CA THR A 6 -23.50 13.70 4.90
C THR A 6 -23.86 14.56 6.12
N GLY A 7 -23.85 15.88 5.99
CA GLY A 7 -24.10 16.80 7.10
C GLY A 7 -22.98 16.86 8.15
N VAL A 8 -21.83 16.23 7.88
CA VAL A 8 -20.67 16.29 8.76
C VAL A 8 -20.05 17.68 8.68
N ASN A 9 -19.85 18.32 9.83
CA ASN A 9 -19.16 19.60 9.90
C ASN A 9 -17.64 19.36 9.99
N LEU A 10 -16.93 19.66 8.91
CA LEU A 10 -15.46 19.56 8.83
C LEU A 10 -14.88 20.94 8.55
N GLU A 11 -13.85 21.29 9.30
CA GLU A 11 -12.97 22.40 8.94
C GLU A 11 -12.00 21.88 7.86
N THR A 12 -11.92 22.57 6.73
CA THR A 12 -11.10 22.13 5.60
C THR A 12 -10.12 23.20 5.18
N VAL A 13 -8.86 22.80 5.02
CA VAL A 13 -7.80 23.63 4.43
C VAL A 13 -7.45 23.04 3.06
N THR A 14 -7.37 23.89 2.03
CA THR A 14 -7.03 23.44 0.67
C THR A 14 -5.60 23.83 0.35
N TYR A 15 -4.82 22.85 -0.08
CA TYR A 15 -3.44 23.03 -0.54
C TYR A 15 -3.37 22.91 -2.05
N ASP A 16 -2.74 23.89 -2.70
CA ASP A 16 -2.53 23.88 -4.14
C ASP A 16 -1.22 23.13 -4.45
N LEU A 17 -1.33 21.85 -4.78
CA LEU A 17 -0.24 20.95 -5.10
C LEU A 17 -0.55 20.12 -6.35
N GLY A 18 0.48 19.44 -6.86
CA GLY A 18 0.37 18.58 -8.04
C GLY A 18 0.94 19.21 -9.32
N GLY A 19 0.66 18.60 -10.46
CA GLY A 19 1.28 18.97 -11.74
C GLY A 19 1.04 20.42 -12.17
N ALA A 20 -0.14 20.98 -11.92
CA ALA A 20 -0.44 22.37 -12.26
C ALA A 20 0.40 23.36 -11.44
N ARG A 21 0.64 23.09 -10.15
CA ARG A 21 1.54 23.91 -9.32
C ARG A 21 2.97 23.76 -9.79
N TYR A 22 3.42 22.54 -10.03
CA TYR A 22 4.77 22.30 -10.56
C TYR A 22 5.03 23.05 -11.88
N GLY A 23 4.07 23.04 -12.79
CA GLY A 23 4.20 23.76 -14.08
C GLY A 23 4.30 25.29 -13.93
N ARG A 24 3.78 25.87 -12.83
CA ARG A 24 3.85 27.32 -12.58
C ARG A 24 5.16 27.77 -11.94
N ASP A 25 5.66 27.03 -10.95
CA ASP A 25 6.78 27.49 -10.12
C ASP A 25 7.80 26.39 -9.76
N GLY A 26 7.65 25.18 -10.29
CA GLY A 26 8.54 24.04 -10.02
C GLY A 26 8.37 23.41 -8.64
N THR A 27 7.40 23.85 -7.86
CA THR A 27 7.16 23.34 -6.50
C THR A 27 6.41 22.01 -6.55
N VAL A 28 6.89 20.99 -5.84
CA VAL A 28 6.20 19.70 -5.68
C VAL A 28 5.58 19.63 -4.30
N LEU A 29 6.38 19.53 -3.23
CA LEU A 29 5.92 19.49 -1.85
C LEU A 29 6.99 20.13 -0.95
N PRO A 30 6.75 21.34 -0.40
CA PRO A 30 7.58 21.96 0.60
C PRO A 30 7.62 21.18 1.92
N ASP A 31 8.76 21.19 2.61
CA ASP A 31 8.90 20.49 3.90
C ASP A 31 8.04 21.12 5.01
N GLU A 32 7.84 22.42 4.95
CA GLU A 32 7.01 23.17 5.90
C GLU A 32 5.54 22.69 5.88
N MET A 33 5.03 22.29 4.72
CA MET A 33 3.68 21.73 4.63
C MET A 33 3.56 20.36 5.30
N ILE A 34 4.63 19.57 5.28
CA ILE A 34 4.62 18.26 5.94
C ILE A 34 4.51 18.44 7.46
N GLU A 35 5.23 19.40 8.01
CA GLU A 35 5.15 19.70 9.44
C GLU A 35 3.75 20.22 9.84
N GLU A 36 3.14 21.07 9.03
CA GLU A 36 1.75 21.51 9.25
C GLU A 36 0.76 20.32 9.18
N TRP A 37 0.97 19.38 8.26
CA TRP A 37 0.07 18.22 8.08
C TRP A 37 0.11 17.22 9.23
N ARG A 38 1.14 17.23 10.07
CA ARG A 38 1.22 16.37 11.26
C ARG A 38 0.13 16.66 12.29
N ASP A 39 -0.36 17.89 12.31
CA ASP A 39 -1.40 18.35 13.24
C ASP A 39 -2.83 18.19 12.68
N LEU A 40 -2.98 17.71 11.45
CA LEU A 40 -4.28 17.48 10.81
C LEU A 40 -4.83 16.08 11.12
N ASP A 41 -6.13 15.97 11.33
CA ASP A 41 -6.81 14.68 11.55
C ASP A 41 -6.76 13.77 10.32
N ALA A 42 -6.81 14.34 9.10
CA ALA A 42 -6.78 13.59 7.85
C ALA A 42 -6.34 14.45 6.66
N LEU A 43 -5.74 13.81 5.68
CA LEU A 43 -5.42 14.40 4.39
C LEU A 43 -6.28 13.76 3.30
N TYR A 44 -7.02 14.57 2.54
CA TYR A 44 -7.75 14.12 1.37
C TYR A 44 -6.96 14.45 0.11
N LEU A 45 -6.47 13.43 -0.58
CA LEU A 45 -5.67 13.58 -1.77
C LEU A 45 -6.50 13.31 -3.02
N GLY A 46 -6.48 14.24 -3.98
CA GLY A 46 -7.03 14.05 -5.30
C GLY A 46 -6.03 13.42 -6.27
N ALA A 47 -6.41 13.28 -7.53
CA ALA A 47 -5.50 12.88 -8.59
C ALA A 47 -4.43 13.97 -8.81
N VAL A 48 -3.15 13.60 -8.79
CA VAL A 48 -2.03 14.56 -8.82
C VAL A 48 -1.17 14.47 -10.08
N GLY A 49 -1.30 13.40 -10.86
CA GLY A 49 -0.57 13.21 -12.12
C GLY A 49 -1.15 14.08 -13.25
N THR A 50 -0.28 14.56 -14.15
CA THR A 50 -0.64 15.28 -15.37
C THR A 50 0.32 14.91 -16.49
N PRO A 51 -0.15 14.77 -17.74
CA PRO A 51 0.69 14.42 -18.89
C PRO A 51 1.84 15.38 -19.16
N GLU A 52 1.73 16.64 -18.71
CA GLU A 52 2.72 17.69 -18.96
C GLU A 52 3.94 17.61 -18.03
N VAL A 53 3.90 16.77 -17.00
CA VAL A 53 4.99 16.60 -16.05
C VAL A 53 5.71 15.28 -16.29
N PRO A 54 7.06 15.25 -16.21
CA PRO A 54 7.80 14.01 -16.37
C PRO A 54 7.27 12.88 -15.47
N PRO A 55 7.11 11.66 -16.00
CA PRO A 55 6.62 10.51 -15.23
C PRO A 55 7.46 10.27 -13.96
N GLY A 56 6.81 9.97 -12.86
CA GLY A 56 7.43 9.68 -11.57
C GLY A 56 7.88 10.91 -10.76
N LEU A 57 7.83 12.11 -11.30
CA LEU A 57 8.26 13.31 -10.57
C LEU A 57 7.28 13.66 -9.45
N ILE A 58 6.01 13.75 -9.76
CA ILE A 58 4.97 14.07 -8.77
C ILE A 58 4.75 12.88 -7.84
N GLU A 59 4.76 11.66 -8.37
CA GLU A 59 4.61 10.44 -7.57
C GLU A 59 5.70 10.34 -6.50
N ARG A 60 6.96 10.58 -6.86
CA ARG A 60 8.08 10.53 -5.90
C ARG A 60 8.10 11.74 -4.98
N GLY A 61 7.99 12.94 -5.56
CA GLY A 61 8.15 14.20 -4.83
C GLY A 61 6.96 14.60 -3.99
N LEU A 62 5.76 14.07 -4.23
CA LEU A 62 4.56 14.34 -3.46
C LEU A 62 4.09 13.07 -2.72
N LEU A 63 3.67 12.01 -3.46
CA LEU A 63 3.04 10.85 -2.86
C LEU A 63 3.99 10.05 -1.97
N LEU A 64 5.15 9.67 -2.49
CA LEU A 64 6.12 8.89 -1.70
C LEU A 64 6.74 9.74 -0.60
N LYS A 65 7.05 11.02 -0.88
CA LYS A 65 7.58 11.93 0.14
C LYS A 65 6.61 12.08 1.32
N MET A 66 5.33 12.31 1.06
CA MET A 66 4.28 12.38 2.08
C MET A 66 4.16 11.06 2.87
N ARG A 67 4.14 9.94 2.16
CA ARG A 67 4.01 8.59 2.74
C ARG A 67 5.12 8.30 3.74
N PHE A 68 6.37 8.60 3.37
CA PHE A 68 7.53 8.36 4.25
C PHE A 68 7.61 9.39 5.38
N ALA A 69 7.43 10.68 5.08
CA ALA A 69 7.58 11.74 6.07
C ALA A 69 6.50 11.73 7.17
N LEU A 70 5.28 11.28 6.84
CA LEU A 70 4.19 11.12 7.80
C LEU A 70 4.06 9.68 8.33
N ASP A 71 4.98 8.79 7.95
CA ASP A 71 4.98 7.37 8.34
C ASP A 71 3.62 6.67 8.12
N LEU A 72 3.04 6.85 6.93
CA LEU A 72 1.78 6.23 6.55
C LEU A 72 2.01 4.76 6.18
N TYR A 73 2.28 3.92 7.16
CA TYR A 73 2.81 2.57 7.00
C TYR A 73 1.81 1.54 6.46
N VAL A 74 0.51 1.81 6.56
CA VAL A 74 -0.55 0.97 5.99
C VAL A 74 -1.22 1.67 4.82
N ASN A 75 -1.37 0.97 3.71
CA ASN A 75 -2.25 1.32 2.61
C ASN A 75 -3.43 0.34 2.64
N LEU A 76 -4.56 0.79 3.17
CA LEU A 76 -5.77 -0.03 3.28
C LEU A 76 -6.63 0.12 2.03
N ARG A 77 -6.93 -1.01 1.38
CA ARG A 77 -7.72 -1.07 0.15
C ARG A 77 -8.92 -2.00 0.34
N PRO A 78 -10.11 -1.48 0.66
CA PRO A 78 -11.34 -2.26 0.72
C PRO A 78 -11.92 -2.47 -0.68
N PHE A 79 -12.48 -3.67 -0.93
CA PHE A 79 -13.16 -4.05 -2.15
C PHE A 79 -14.52 -4.63 -1.80
N THR A 80 -15.58 -4.07 -2.40
CA THR A 80 -16.95 -4.54 -2.22
C THR A 80 -17.67 -4.60 -3.56
N TYR A 81 -18.24 -5.75 -3.89
CA TYR A 81 -19.10 -5.91 -5.07
C TYR A 81 -20.16 -6.99 -4.79
N ALA A 82 -21.35 -6.55 -4.41
CA ALA A 82 -22.42 -7.41 -3.92
C ALA A 82 -22.85 -8.50 -4.93
N GLU A 83 -22.86 -8.19 -6.23
CA GLU A 83 -23.26 -9.16 -7.27
C GLU A 83 -22.33 -10.37 -7.37
N LYS A 84 -21.09 -10.25 -6.92
CA LYS A 84 -20.10 -11.34 -6.90
C LYS A 84 -19.71 -11.78 -5.48
N ASN A 85 -20.44 -11.35 -4.46
CA ASN A 85 -20.12 -11.60 -3.05
C ASN A 85 -18.69 -11.16 -2.65
N ILE A 86 -18.15 -10.13 -3.31
CA ILE A 86 -16.85 -9.59 -2.97
C ILE A 86 -17.02 -8.63 -1.79
N ASP A 87 -16.33 -8.92 -0.70
CA ASP A 87 -16.18 -8.06 0.47
C ASP A 87 -14.89 -8.44 1.20
N PHE A 88 -13.77 -7.90 0.75
CA PHE A 88 -12.48 -8.11 1.40
C PHE A 88 -11.65 -6.84 1.44
N SER A 89 -10.62 -6.82 2.28
CA SER A 89 -9.69 -5.71 2.38
C SER A 89 -8.25 -6.19 2.22
N VAL A 90 -7.42 -5.41 1.52
CA VAL A 90 -5.98 -5.62 1.43
C VAL A 90 -5.26 -4.60 2.29
N VAL A 91 -4.49 -5.09 3.24
CA VAL A 91 -3.55 -4.33 4.06
C VAL A 91 -2.17 -4.44 3.40
N ARG A 92 -1.82 -3.41 2.65
CA ARG A 92 -0.54 -3.30 1.94
C ARG A 92 0.46 -2.55 2.82
N GLU A 93 1.64 -3.10 3.06
CA GLU A 93 2.76 -2.34 3.60
C GLU A 93 3.07 -1.15 2.68
N ASN A 94 3.39 0.02 3.22
CA ASN A 94 3.36 1.25 2.44
C ASN A 94 4.64 2.09 2.52
N THR A 95 5.64 1.71 3.31
CA THR A 95 6.85 2.50 3.58
C THR A 95 8.16 1.78 3.29
N GLU A 96 8.12 0.50 3.00
CA GLU A 96 9.29 -0.36 2.82
C GLU A 96 9.25 -1.12 1.47
N GLY A 97 9.92 -2.25 1.40
CA GLY A 97 9.98 -3.08 0.21
C GLY A 97 10.88 -2.50 -0.86
N SER A 98 10.56 -2.76 -2.12
CA SER A 98 11.27 -2.20 -3.28
C SER A 98 11.06 -0.70 -3.47
N TYR A 99 10.05 -0.13 -2.82
CA TYR A 99 9.76 1.32 -2.83
C TYR A 99 10.73 2.13 -1.97
N ALA A 100 11.51 1.49 -1.09
CA ALA A 100 12.57 2.13 -0.33
C ALA A 100 13.71 2.68 -1.22
N GLY A 101 13.76 2.24 -2.49
CA GLY A 101 14.69 2.77 -3.48
C GLY A 101 16.14 2.25 -3.32
N GLU A 102 16.34 1.14 -2.59
CA GLU A 102 17.65 0.49 -2.51
C GLU A 102 18.01 -0.11 -3.87
N GLY A 103 19.22 0.19 -4.38
CA GLY A 103 19.70 -0.29 -5.66
C GLY A 103 20.67 0.65 -6.34
N GLY A 104 21.05 0.28 -7.56
CA GLY A 104 21.96 1.11 -8.36
C GLY A 104 22.18 0.57 -9.76
N ALA A 105 22.91 1.36 -10.56
CA ALA A 105 23.32 0.98 -11.89
C ALA A 105 24.81 1.27 -12.13
N LEU A 106 25.45 0.36 -12.86
CA LEU A 106 26.84 0.51 -13.32
C LEU A 106 26.91 0.40 -14.83
N ARG A 107 27.82 1.14 -15.45
CA ARG A 107 28.11 1.09 -16.90
C ARG A 107 26.87 1.36 -17.77
N GLN A 108 26.00 2.28 -17.35
CA GLN A 108 24.77 2.64 -18.08
C GLN A 108 25.05 2.95 -19.57
N GLY A 109 24.17 2.45 -20.46
CA GLY A 109 24.27 2.66 -21.90
C GLY A 109 25.32 1.80 -22.59
N THR A 110 25.95 0.85 -21.93
CA THR A 110 26.92 -0.08 -22.53
C THR A 110 26.39 -1.52 -22.57
N ALA A 111 27.01 -2.38 -23.41
CA ALA A 111 26.66 -3.81 -23.45
C ALA A 111 26.93 -4.57 -22.12
N ASN A 112 27.67 -3.98 -21.22
CA ASN A 112 28.00 -4.52 -19.90
C ASN A 112 27.30 -3.77 -18.78
N GLU A 113 26.17 -3.16 -19.05
CA GLU A 113 25.33 -2.48 -18.06
C GLU A 113 24.83 -3.47 -16.99
N ILE A 114 24.87 -3.04 -15.74
CA ILE A 114 24.36 -3.77 -14.60
C ILE A 114 23.37 -2.87 -13.86
N ALA A 115 22.19 -3.39 -13.56
CA ALA A 115 21.23 -2.75 -12.69
C ALA A 115 20.88 -3.69 -11.52
N THR A 116 20.83 -3.12 -10.32
CA THR A 116 20.38 -3.82 -9.11
C THR A 116 19.20 -3.08 -8.50
N GLN A 117 18.26 -3.82 -7.94
CA GLN A 117 17.13 -3.30 -7.19
C GLN A 117 16.87 -4.23 -6.01
N GLY A 118 17.00 -3.71 -4.80
CA GLY A 118 16.75 -4.45 -3.58
C GLY A 118 15.35 -4.22 -3.02
N SER A 119 15.04 -4.96 -1.95
CA SER A 119 13.82 -4.83 -1.17
C SER A 119 14.18 -4.79 0.30
N VAL A 120 13.90 -3.68 0.96
CA VAL A 120 14.16 -3.48 2.39
C VAL A 120 12.91 -3.88 3.17
N ASN A 121 13.06 -4.79 4.12
CA ASN A 121 11.98 -5.22 5.00
C ASN A 121 12.53 -5.23 6.43
N THR A 122 11.97 -4.41 7.31
CA THR A 122 12.36 -4.40 8.72
C THR A 122 11.35 -5.17 9.56
N ARG A 123 11.82 -5.76 10.67
CA ARG A 123 10.91 -6.41 11.62
C ARG A 123 9.81 -5.44 12.10
N MET A 124 10.18 -4.20 12.39
CA MET A 124 9.24 -3.18 12.84
C MET A 124 8.15 -2.90 11.78
N GLY A 125 8.54 -2.67 10.52
CA GLY A 125 7.61 -2.35 9.43
C GLY A 125 6.66 -3.51 9.14
N VAL A 126 7.21 -4.74 9.08
CA VAL A 126 6.44 -5.97 8.85
C VAL A 126 5.46 -6.22 9.99
N GLU A 127 5.93 -6.18 11.25
CA GLU A 127 5.10 -6.50 12.43
C GLU A 127 3.95 -5.52 12.60
N ARG A 128 4.16 -4.22 12.49
CA ARG A 128 3.10 -3.21 12.65
C ARG A 128 2.02 -3.34 11.58
N CYS A 129 2.41 -3.69 10.35
CA CYS A 129 1.48 -3.93 9.26
C CYS A 129 0.66 -5.22 9.50
N ILE A 130 1.30 -6.28 9.96
CA ILE A 130 0.64 -7.55 10.32
C ILE A 130 -0.33 -7.35 11.48
N ARG A 131 0.06 -6.67 12.56
CA ARG A 131 -0.82 -6.37 13.71
C ARG A 131 -2.05 -5.60 13.29
N PHE A 132 -1.89 -4.55 12.47
CA PHE A 132 -3.03 -3.83 11.91
C PHE A 132 -3.99 -4.75 11.14
N ALA A 133 -3.45 -5.70 10.37
CA ALA A 133 -4.26 -6.64 9.61
C ALA A 133 -5.00 -7.65 10.52
N PHE A 134 -4.39 -8.11 11.62
CA PHE A 134 -5.04 -8.95 12.60
C PHE A 134 -6.18 -8.22 13.33
N ASP A 135 -5.94 -6.97 13.78
CA ASP A 135 -6.98 -6.13 14.41
C ASP A 135 -8.17 -5.93 13.46
N LEU A 136 -7.88 -5.66 12.17
CA LEU A 136 -8.91 -5.53 11.16
C LEU A 136 -9.68 -6.84 10.96
N ALA A 137 -9.00 -7.98 10.84
CA ALA A 137 -9.63 -9.29 10.66
C ALA A 137 -10.52 -9.66 11.87
N ALA A 138 -10.05 -9.44 13.10
CA ALA A 138 -10.80 -9.65 14.31
C ALA A 138 -12.10 -8.80 14.38
N SER A 139 -12.08 -7.62 13.79
CA SER A 139 -13.26 -6.75 13.68
C SER A 139 -14.21 -7.10 12.52
N ARG A 140 -13.81 -8.03 11.64
CA ARG A 140 -14.57 -8.46 10.45
C ARG A 140 -15.02 -9.93 10.61
N ARG A 141 -14.71 -10.78 9.61
CA ARG A 141 -15.13 -12.19 9.60
C ARG A 141 -14.14 -13.14 10.29
N GLY A 142 -13.03 -12.62 10.80
CA GLY A 142 -12.03 -13.38 11.54
C GLY A 142 -11.14 -14.26 10.66
N HIS A 143 -10.87 -13.88 9.41
CA HIS A 143 -9.97 -14.63 8.53
C HIS A 143 -8.90 -13.70 7.93
N LEU A 144 -7.62 -14.05 8.13
CA LEU A 144 -6.47 -13.28 7.63
C LEU A 144 -5.56 -14.16 6.77
N THR A 145 -5.33 -13.72 5.51
CA THR A 145 -4.41 -14.38 4.59
C THR A 145 -3.13 -13.56 4.42
N LEU A 146 -1.97 -14.15 4.74
CA LEU A 146 -0.68 -13.61 4.31
C LEU A 146 -0.48 -13.96 2.83
N VAL A 147 -0.27 -12.95 1.99
CA VAL A 147 0.12 -13.15 0.59
C VAL A 147 1.55 -12.69 0.39
N HIS A 148 2.42 -13.59 -0.01
CA HIS A 148 3.84 -13.34 -0.25
C HIS A 148 4.43 -14.33 -1.26
N LYS A 149 5.75 -14.32 -1.47
CA LYS A 149 6.46 -15.28 -2.33
C LYS A 149 7.65 -15.87 -1.57
N THR A 150 7.38 -16.54 -0.45
CA THR A 150 8.40 -17.01 0.51
C THR A 150 9.37 -18.03 -0.09
N ASN A 151 8.93 -18.79 -1.09
CA ASN A 151 9.76 -19.77 -1.80
C ASN A 151 10.78 -19.15 -2.77
N VAL A 152 10.70 -17.83 -3.06
CA VAL A 152 11.61 -17.11 -3.95
C VAL A 152 12.31 -15.99 -3.18
N LEU A 153 11.57 -15.18 -2.46
CA LEU A 153 12.09 -14.09 -1.65
C LEU A 153 12.44 -14.63 -0.25
N THR A 154 13.44 -15.50 -0.17
CA THR A 154 13.70 -16.33 1.02
C THR A 154 13.97 -15.52 2.28
N PHE A 155 14.70 -14.40 2.21
CA PHE A 155 14.99 -13.59 3.40
C PHE A 155 13.79 -12.71 3.81
N ALA A 156 13.22 -11.97 2.87
CA ALA A 156 12.04 -11.15 3.13
C ALA A 156 10.84 -12.04 3.48
N GLY A 157 10.65 -13.13 2.74
CA GLY A 157 9.56 -14.07 2.96
C GLY A 157 9.63 -14.76 4.31
N ASP A 158 10.83 -15.19 4.76
CA ASP A 158 11.01 -15.74 6.11
C ASP A 158 10.64 -14.72 7.20
N LEU A 159 11.07 -13.47 7.05
CA LEU A 159 10.72 -12.41 7.99
C LEU A 159 9.20 -12.22 8.07
N TRP A 160 8.52 -12.13 6.92
CA TRP A 160 7.07 -11.97 6.86
C TRP A 160 6.32 -13.16 7.47
N GLU A 161 6.66 -14.38 7.06
CA GLU A 161 5.97 -15.61 7.49
C GLU A 161 6.19 -15.89 8.97
N ARG A 162 7.41 -15.77 9.46
CA ARG A 162 7.74 -15.96 10.89
C ARG A 162 7.05 -14.90 11.75
N THR A 163 7.08 -13.62 11.35
CA THR A 163 6.41 -12.56 12.09
C THR A 163 4.88 -12.75 12.09
N PHE A 164 4.32 -13.18 10.97
CA PHE A 164 2.89 -13.47 10.86
C PHE A 164 2.47 -14.58 11.82
N ASN A 165 3.21 -15.67 11.85
CA ASN A 165 2.93 -16.80 12.74
C ASN A 165 3.11 -16.44 14.22
N GLU A 166 4.13 -15.66 14.57
CA GLU A 166 4.34 -15.18 15.94
C GLU A 166 3.19 -14.26 16.41
N VAL A 167 2.72 -13.34 15.58
CA VAL A 167 1.59 -12.47 15.92
C VAL A 167 0.28 -13.24 15.97
N ALA A 168 0.09 -14.27 15.13
CA ALA A 168 -1.11 -15.10 15.14
C ALA A 168 -1.37 -15.78 16.49
N GLU A 169 -0.34 -16.09 17.27
CA GLU A 169 -0.48 -16.66 18.61
C GLU A 169 -1.23 -15.74 19.59
N GLU A 170 -1.23 -14.43 19.32
CA GLU A 170 -1.91 -13.42 20.12
C GLU A 170 -3.40 -13.22 19.72
N TYR A 171 -3.82 -13.78 18.55
CA TYR A 171 -5.17 -13.65 17.99
C TYR A 171 -5.82 -15.02 17.71
N PRO A 172 -6.08 -15.84 18.75
CA PRO A 172 -6.58 -17.21 18.57
C PRO A 172 -7.97 -17.30 17.92
N GLU A 173 -8.70 -16.18 17.86
CA GLU A 173 -10.02 -16.07 17.22
C GLU A 173 -9.93 -15.82 15.71
N VAL A 174 -8.73 -15.49 15.16
CA VAL A 174 -8.54 -15.22 13.75
C VAL A 174 -7.98 -16.46 13.05
N GLU A 175 -8.74 -16.99 12.09
CA GLU A 175 -8.25 -18.05 11.21
C GLU A 175 -7.21 -17.50 10.24
N THR A 176 -6.09 -18.19 10.11
CA THR A 176 -4.97 -17.75 9.26
C THR A 176 -4.75 -18.64 8.05
N ALA A 177 -4.38 -18.04 6.94
CA ALA A 177 -3.99 -18.72 5.71
C ALA A 177 -2.76 -18.09 5.08
N TYR A 178 -2.13 -18.83 4.18
CA TYR A 178 -1.03 -18.35 3.35
C TYR A 178 -1.29 -18.65 1.87
N ASN A 179 -1.05 -17.68 1.00
CA ASN A 179 -1.04 -17.91 -0.44
C ASN A 179 0.24 -17.33 -1.07
N HIS A 180 0.81 -18.05 -2.03
CA HIS A 180 1.75 -17.41 -2.95
C HIS A 180 1.04 -16.37 -3.81
N VAL A 181 1.70 -15.26 -4.09
CA VAL A 181 1.10 -14.11 -4.80
C VAL A 181 0.53 -14.48 -6.17
N ASP A 182 1.19 -15.37 -6.90
CA ASP A 182 0.70 -15.89 -8.20
C ASP A 182 -0.59 -16.72 -8.05
N ALA A 183 -0.71 -17.54 -7.01
CA ALA A 183 -1.94 -18.24 -6.68
C ALA A 183 -3.05 -17.26 -6.23
N ALA A 184 -2.71 -16.27 -5.43
CA ALA A 184 -3.65 -15.24 -5.02
C ALA A 184 -4.23 -14.47 -6.21
N CYS A 185 -3.43 -14.17 -7.24
CA CYS A 185 -3.92 -13.57 -8.48
C CYS A 185 -4.99 -14.43 -9.17
N ILE A 186 -4.80 -15.76 -9.20
CA ILE A 186 -5.79 -16.69 -9.75
C ILE A 186 -7.07 -16.67 -8.92
N TYR A 187 -6.94 -16.73 -7.60
CA TYR A 187 -8.09 -16.76 -6.68
C TYR A 187 -8.88 -15.45 -6.69
N PHE A 188 -8.23 -14.30 -6.88
CA PHE A 188 -8.95 -13.02 -7.05
C PHE A 188 -9.93 -13.04 -8.23
N VAL A 189 -9.59 -13.78 -9.29
CA VAL A 189 -10.45 -13.93 -10.47
C VAL A 189 -11.48 -15.03 -10.30
N GLN A 190 -11.10 -16.17 -9.71
CA GLN A 190 -11.94 -17.37 -9.65
C GLN A 190 -12.84 -17.46 -8.44
N SER A 191 -12.35 -17.02 -7.27
CA SER A 191 -13.00 -17.20 -5.97
C SER A 191 -12.63 -16.06 -5.01
N PRO A 192 -12.92 -14.79 -5.37
CA PRO A 192 -12.55 -13.63 -4.52
C PRO A 192 -13.28 -13.60 -3.18
N ASP A 193 -14.42 -14.27 -3.08
CA ASP A 193 -15.25 -14.39 -1.88
C ASP A 193 -14.60 -15.17 -0.73
N GLN A 194 -13.53 -15.94 -1.01
CA GLN A 194 -12.78 -16.64 0.03
C GLN A 194 -11.98 -15.70 0.95
N TYR A 195 -11.65 -14.49 0.49
CA TYR A 195 -10.86 -13.54 1.25
C TYR A 195 -11.71 -12.64 2.14
N ASP A 196 -11.23 -12.40 3.36
CA ASP A 196 -11.73 -11.38 4.28
C ASP A 196 -10.73 -10.24 4.44
N VAL A 197 -9.57 -10.53 5.02
CA VAL A 197 -8.44 -9.61 5.07
C VAL A 197 -7.20 -10.27 4.49
N ILE A 198 -6.46 -9.52 3.69
CA ILE A 198 -5.16 -9.92 3.16
C ILE A 198 -4.11 -8.96 3.71
N VAL A 199 -2.96 -9.49 4.14
CA VAL A 199 -1.77 -8.69 4.43
C VAL A 199 -0.64 -9.07 3.48
N THR A 200 0.10 -8.08 2.99
CA THR A 200 1.16 -8.30 2.00
C THR A 200 2.18 -7.16 1.98
N ASP A 201 3.32 -7.41 1.35
CA ASP A 201 4.35 -6.41 1.14
C ASP A 201 3.90 -5.27 0.20
N ASN A 202 4.74 -4.27 0.06
CA ASN A 202 4.42 -3.07 -0.71
C ASN A 202 4.20 -3.36 -2.20
N LEU A 203 5.08 -4.15 -2.83
CA LEU A 203 5.00 -4.41 -4.28
C LEU A 203 3.84 -5.34 -4.64
N PHE A 204 3.71 -6.46 -3.92
CA PHE A 204 2.59 -7.37 -4.18
C PHE A 204 1.24 -6.73 -3.85
N GLY A 205 1.19 -5.90 -2.82
CA GLY A 205 0.00 -5.13 -2.48
C GLY A 205 -0.43 -4.16 -3.59
N ASP A 206 0.52 -3.54 -4.29
CA ASP A 206 0.22 -2.69 -5.44
C ASP A 206 -0.46 -3.49 -6.57
N ILE A 207 0.15 -4.60 -6.96
CA ILE A 207 -0.35 -5.46 -8.03
C ILE A 207 -1.71 -6.06 -7.68
N LEU A 208 -1.85 -6.61 -6.48
CA LEU A 208 -3.08 -7.25 -6.03
C LEU A 208 -4.25 -6.28 -5.91
N THR A 209 -3.99 -5.03 -5.51
CA THR A 209 -5.08 -4.05 -5.36
C THR A 209 -5.59 -3.54 -6.70
N ASP A 210 -4.75 -3.46 -7.73
CA ASP A 210 -5.20 -3.16 -9.10
C ASP A 210 -6.05 -4.31 -9.66
N LEU A 211 -5.64 -5.56 -9.43
CA LEU A 211 -6.45 -6.72 -9.78
C LEU A 211 -7.77 -6.76 -8.99
N GLY A 212 -7.73 -6.44 -7.69
CA GLY A 212 -8.91 -6.32 -6.83
C GLY A 212 -9.91 -5.31 -7.38
N GLY A 213 -9.45 -4.13 -7.79
CA GLY A 213 -10.25 -3.13 -8.47
C GLY A 213 -10.92 -3.69 -9.74
N ALA A 214 -10.14 -4.32 -10.61
CA ALA A 214 -10.65 -4.87 -11.88
C ALA A 214 -11.74 -5.93 -11.67
N VAL A 215 -11.62 -6.81 -10.67
CA VAL A 215 -12.63 -7.87 -10.41
C VAL A 215 -13.86 -7.37 -9.67
N SER A 216 -13.73 -6.26 -8.92
CA SER A 216 -14.85 -5.63 -8.18
C SER A 216 -15.60 -4.56 -8.98
N GLY A 217 -15.22 -4.32 -10.24
CA GLY A 217 -15.93 -3.39 -11.12
C GLY A 217 -15.54 -1.92 -10.93
N GLY A 218 -14.39 -1.65 -10.35
CA GLY A 218 -13.79 -0.33 -10.14
C GLY A 218 -12.84 0.11 -11.24
#